data_cfdea1e94a37aabda7948e2c84fefa0c
#
_entry.id   cfdea1e94a37aabda7948e2c84fefa0c
#
_cell.length_a   1.000
_cell.length_b   1.000
_cell.length_c   1.000
_cell.angle_alpha   90.00
_cell.angle_beta   90.00
_cell.angle_gamma   90.00
#
_symmetry.space_group_name_H-M   'P 1'
#
loop_
_entity.id
_entity.type
_entity.pdbx_description
1 polymer ?
#
loop_
_entity_poly.entity_id
_entity_poly.type
_entity_poly.pdbx_seq_one_letter_code
_entity_poly.pdbx_strand_id
1 'polypeptide(L)'
;FYEIDEVNVTHSPVIFGDPNLFKERAKILDRKVDLQIYQGENEELLSNNCLWIKPHDLKQSVKPGVPDVFYAKYLIDLFEDAIDKTISNEFNGLVTGPINKELMNKGGVAFQGHTEVLTRFAKDKNVLMMLATEDMRVALVTTHVSLAEVPEMITRSNLVNCLTILRDDLRTKWNIKNPYIKILGLNPHAGDGGFIGKEDKEIIAPLVSELNKKDFNIVGPVSADTAFIKKYDDQRVD
;
A
#
# COMPACT_ATOMS: atom_id res chain seq x y z
N PHE A 1 -10.38 -11.33 12.84
CA PHE A 1 -10.62 -12.78 12.75
C PHE A 1 -12.05 -13.21 13.09
N TYR A 2 -12.86 -12.36 13.71
CA TYR A 2 -14.24 -12.72 14.13
C TYR A 2 -15.29 -12.57 13.05
N GLU A 3 -14.94 -11.92 11.93
CA GLU A 3 -15.86 -11.53 10.86
C GLU A 3 -15.60 -12.25 9.53
N ILE A 4 -14.68 -13.23 9.52
CA ILE A 4 -14.37 -13.98 8.28
C ILE A 4 -15.58 -14.78 7.79
N ASP A 5 -16.45 -15.22 8.70
CA ASP A 5 -17.67 -15.97 8.34
C ASP A 5 -18.74 -15.08 7.64
N GLU A 6 -18.65 -13.75 7.77
CA GLU A 6 -19.60 -12.79 7.18
C GLU A 6 -19.07 -12.12 5.89
N VAL A 7 -17.76 -12.23 5.63
CA VAL A 7 -17.13 -11.64 4.45
C VAL A 7 -17.05 -12.71 3.36
N ASN A 8 -17.66 -12.45 2.23
CA ASN A 8 -17.47 -13.24 1.00
C ASN A 8 -16.02 -13.03 0.51
N VAL A 9 -15.07 -13.75 1.14
CA VAL A 9 -13.66 -13.65 0.80
C VAL A 9 -13.42 -14.40 -0.50
N THR A 10 -13.19 -13.68 -1.56
CA THR A 10 -12.84 -14.25 -2.87
C THR A 10 -11.40 -14.78 -2.92
N HIS A 11 -10.63 -14.56 -1.85
CA HIS A 11 -9.22 -14.93 -1.73
C HIS A 11 -8.97 -15.62 -0.41
N SER A 12 -8.12 -16.65 -0.41
CA SER A 12 -7.72 -17.36 0.81
C SER A 12 -6.50 -16.68 1.44
N PRO A 13 -6.63 -16.09 2.64
CA PRO A 13 -5.48 -15.48 3.32
C PRO A 13 -4.55 -16.56 3.87
N VAL A 14 -3.25 -16.38 3.66
CA VAL A 14 -2.19 -17.16 4.30
C VAL A 14 -1.43 -16.27 5.27
N ILE A 15 -1.38 -16.66 6.53
CA ILE A 15 -0.74 -15.91 7.59
C ILE A 15 0.70 -16.39 7.74
N PHE A 16 1.65 -15.48 7.70
CA PHE A 16 3.03 -15.74 8.04
C PHE A 16 3.20 -15.60 9.55
N GLY A 17 3.59 -16.66 10.25
CA GLY A 17 3.70 -16.60 11.70
C GLY A 17 3.91 -17.94 12.38
N ASP A 18 4.01 -17.91 13.72
CA ASP A 18 4.13 -19.12 14.53
C ASP A 18 2.76 -19.73 14.82
N PRO A 19 2.48 -20.97 14.38
CA PRO A 19 1.20 -21.63 14.65
C PRO A 19 0.88 -21.76 16.14
N ASN A 20 1.89 -21.91 16.99
CA ASN A 20 1.70 -22.05 18.43
C ASN A 20 1.23 -20.72 19.05
N LEU A 21 1.75 -19.59 18.57
CA LEU A 21 1.27 -18.27 19.00
C LEU A 21 -0.22 -18.11 18.75
N PHE A 22 -0.71 -18.52 17.57
CA PHE A 22 -2.13 -18.42 17.23
C PHE A 22 -2.98 -19.34 18.10
N LYS A 23 -2.53 -20.58 18.38
CA LYS A 23 -3.21 -21.51 19.29
C LYS A 23 -3.29 -20.96 20.72
N GLU A 24 -2.20 -20.38 21.22
CA GLU A 24 -2.18 -19.74 22.55
C GLU A 24 -3.15 -18.56 22.60
N ARG A 25 -3.18 -17.70 21.57
CA ARG A 25 -4.14 -16.56 21.52
C ARG A 25 -5.58 -17.02 21.46
N ALA A 26 -5.86 -18.02 20.64
CA ALA A 26 -7.20 -18.62 20.56
C ALA A 26 -7.65 -19.15 21.93
N LYS A 27 -6.77 -19.84 22.66
CA LYS A 27 -7.06 -20.33 24.01
C LYS A 27 -7.33 -19.20 25.02
N ILE A 28 -6.53 -18.12 24.98
CA ILE A 28 -6.72 -16.95 25.86
C ILE A 28 -8.08 -16.28 25.60
N LEU A 29 -8.52 -16.28 24.35
CA LEU A 29 -9.78 -15.67 23.92
C LEU A 29 -10.97 -16.62 23.98
N ASP A 30 -10.79 -17.85 24.50
CA ASP A 30 -11.79 -18.92 24.52
C ASP A 30 -12.43 -19.15 23.14
N ARG A 31 -11.58 -19.26 22.10
CA ARG A 31 -11.98 -19.48 20.72
C ARG A 31 -11.41 -20.78 20.16
N LYS A 32 -12.21 -21.47 19.37
CA LYS A 32 -11.73 -22.60 18.57
C LYS A 32 -11.20 -22.06 17.24
N VAL A 33 -9.98 -22.45 16.88
CA VAL A 33 -9.34 -22.09 15.63
C VAL A 33 -8.84 -23.36 14.97
N ASP A 34 -9.28 -23.62 13.74
CA ASP A 34 -8.69 -24.64 12.89
C ASP A 34 -7.49 -24.03 12.14
N LEU A 35 -6.29 -24.54 12.38
CA LEU A 35 -5.07 -24.08 11.78
C LEU A 35 -4.53 -25.13 10.83
N GLN A 36 -4.34 -24.76 9.57
CA GLN A 36 -3.74 -25.59 8.54
C GLN A 36 -2.37 -25.03 8.15
N ILE A 37 -1.40 -25.91 7.92
CA ILE A 37 -0.04 -25.51 7.52
C ILE A 37 0.00 -25.37 6.00
N TYR A 38 0.36 -24.16 5.54
CA TYR A 38 0.61 -23.90 4.13
C TYR A 38 1.95 -24.47 3.70
N GLN A 39 1.96 -25.34 2.69
CA GLN A 39 3.16 -26.04 2.21
C GLN A 39 3.63 -25.60 0.81
N GLY A 40 2.85 -24.79 0.09
CA GLY A 40 3.24 -24.26 -1.23
C GLY A 40 2.11 -24.21 -2.26
N GLU A 41 2.47 -23.92 -3.51
CA GLU A 41 1.63 -23.47 -4.62
C GLU A 41 0.50 -24.41 -5.09
N ASN A 42 0.49 -25.68 -4.68
CA ASN A 42 -0.44 -26.68 -5.22
C ASN A 42 -1.63 -26.99 -4.31
N GLU A 43 -1.85 -26.20 -3.27
CA GLU A 43 -2.97 -26.42 -2.38
C GLU A 43 -4.19 -25.62 -2.84
N GLU A 44 -5.30 -26.30 -3.11
CA GLU A 44 -6.60 -25.64 -3.27
C GLU A 44 -7.02 -25.03 -1.93
N LEU A 45 -6.67 -23.80 -1.70
CA LEU A 45 -7.02 -23.05 -0.49
C LEU A 45 -8.49 -22.59 -0.56
N LEU A 46 -9.40 -23.55 -0.58
CA LEU A 46 -10.84 -23.30 -0.75
C LEU A 46 -11.63 -23.33 0.57
N SER A 47 -11.00 -23.69 1.68
CA SER A 47 -11.69 -23.76 2.97
C SER A 47 -11.64 -22.40 3.68
N ASN A 48 -12.78 -21.72 3.73
CA ASN A 48 -12.93 -20.46 4.46
C ASN A 48 -13.04 -20.65 5.99
N ASN A 49 -13.12 -21.90 6.47
CA ASN A 49 -13.35 -22.22 7.89
C ASN A 49 -12.04 -22.50 8.65
N CYS A 50 -10.88 -22.36 8.04
CA CYS A 50 -9.58 -22.55 8.68
C CYS A 50 -8.65 -21.37 8.43
N LEU A 51 -7.64 -21.23 9.28
CA LEU A 51 -6.53 -20.28 9.09
C LEU A 51 -5.35 -21.01 8.47
N TRP A 52 -4.98 -20.63 7.27
CA TRP A 52 -3.77 -21.13 6.63
C TRP A 52 -2.56 -20.37 7.17
N ILE A 53 -1.54 -21.10 7.63
CA ILE A 53 -0.33 -20.50 8.21
C ILE A 53 0.90 -21.03 7.49
N LYS A 54 1.70 -20.12 6.95
CA LYS A 54 3.10 -20.38 6.60
C LYS A 54 3.94 -20.25 7.86
N PRO A 55 4.53 -21.36 8.35
CA PRO A 55 5.13 -21.38 9.68
C PRO A 55 6.45 -20.61 9.73
N HIS A 56 6.56 -19.77 10.74
CA HIS A 56 7.79 -19.12 11.17
C HIS A 56 7.91 -19.28 12.69
N ASP A 57 8.90 -20.03 13.15
CA ASP A 57 9.02 -20.41 14.55
C ASP A 57 9.50 -19.23 15.42
N LEU A 58 8.73 -18.92 16.43
CA LEU A 58 9.12 -18.05 17.54
C LEU A 58 9.92 -18.85 18.57
N LYS A 59 11.12 -18.41 18.88
CA LYS A 59 11.99 -19.12 19.84
C LYS A 59 11.67 -18.83 21.29
N GLN A 60 10.75 -17.92 21.57
CA GLN A 60 10.31 -17.53 22.91
C GLN A 60 8.81 -17.25 22.95
N SER A 61 8.20 -17.46 24.11
CA SER A 61 6.79 -17.13 24.33
C SER A 61 6.57 -15.61 24.29
N VAL A 62 5.46 -15.19 23.66
CA VAL A 62 5.08 -13.78 23.55
C VAL A 62 4.03 -13.43 24.60
N LYS A 63 4.35 -12.47 25.48
CA LYS A 63 3.36 -11.93 26.41
C LYS A 63 2.54 -10.83 25.73
N PRO A 64 1.20 -10.96 25.64
CA PRO A 64 0.36 -9.93 25.05
C PRO A 64 0.51 -8.57 25.74
N GLY A 65 0.56 -7.49 24.94
CA GLY A 65 0.69 -6.14 25.44
C GLY A 65 2.09 -5.75 25.97
N VAL A 66 3.05 -6.68 25.94
CA VAL A 66 4.43 -6.41 26.36
C VAL A 66 5.35 -6.48 25.14
N PRO A 67 5.70 -5.35 24.53
CA PRO A 67 6.59 -5.31 23.39
C PRO A 67 8.02 -5.65 23.83
N ASP A 68 8.75 -6.42 22.98
CA ASP A 68 10.12 -6.85 23.24
C ASP A 68 10.98 -6.74 21.98
N VAL A 69 12.16 -6.17 22.12
CA VAL A 69 13.15 -6.02 21.04
C VAL A 69 13.65 -7.35 20.47
N PHE A 70 13.53 -8.43 21.24
CA PHE A 70 13.90 -9.78 20.82
C PHE A 70 13.20 -10.21 19.53
N TYR A 71 11.97 -9.73 19.30
CA TYR A 71 11.20 -10.12 18.12
C TYR A 71 11.53 -9.33 16.85
N ALA A 72 12.42 -8.33 16.92
CA ALA A 72 12.74 -7.50 15.75
C ALA A 72 13.26 -8.33 14.58
N LYS A 73 14.21 -9.25 14.83
CA LYS A 73 14.74 -10.12 13.77
C LYS A 73 13.68 -11.06 13.21
N TYR A 74 12.86 -11.65 14.06
CA TYR A 74 11.75 -12.50 13.62
C TYR A 74 10.76 -11.74 12.73
N LEU A 75 10.38 -10.53 13.11
CA LEU A 75 9.42 -9.73 12.36
C LEU A 75 9.96 -9.31 10.99
N ILE A 76 11.24 -8.94 10.89
CA ILE A 76 11.81 -8.59 9.58
C ILE A 76 11.97 -9.81 8.68
N ASP A 77 12.40 -10.95 9.20
CA ASP A 77 12.56 -12.19 8.41
C ASP A 77 11.23 -12.68 7.85
N LEU A 78 10.18 -12.63 8.66
CA LEU A 78 8.81 -12.94 8.26
C LEU A 78 8.31 -11.99 7.17
N PHE A 79 8.57 -10.69 7.33
CA PHE A 79 8.16 -9.67 6.36
C PHE A 79 8.90 -9.82 5.03
N GLU A 80 10.21 -10.08 5.08
CA GLU A 80 11.03 -10.30 3.88
C GLU A 80 10.63 -11.58 3.13
N ASP A 81 10.35 -12.69 3.82
CA ASP A 81 9.82 -13.91 3.18
C ASP A 81 8.46 -13.66 2.51
N ALA A 82 7.56 -12.93 3.18
CA ALA A 82 6.26 -12.58 2.60
C ALA A 82 6.39 -11.70 1.35
N ILE A 83 7.35 -10.78 1.33
CA ILE A 83 7.66 -9.96 0.15
C ILE A 83 8.18 -10.83 -0.99
N ASP A 84 9.18 -11.68 -0.74
CA ASP A 84 9.77 -12.55 -1.76
C ASP A 84 8.73 -13.47 -2.40
N LYS A 85 7.84 -14.04 -1.59
CA LYS A 85 6.75 -14.89 -2.05
C LYS A 85 5.71 -14.12 -2.88
N THR A 86 5.47 -12.86 -2.56
CA THR A 86 4.58 -12.00 -3.34
C THR A 86 5.24 -11.58 -4.67
N ILE A 87 6.53 -11.26 -4.67
CA ILE A 87 7.27 -10.91 -5.88
C ILE A 87 7.39 -12.10 -6.84
N SER A 88 7.53 -13.32 -6.31
CA SER A 88 7.56 -14.55 -7.10
C SER A 88 6.20 -14.99 -7.64
N ASN A 89 5.13 -14.24 -7.35
CA ASN A 89 3.74 -14.54 -7.70
C ASN A 89 3.17 -15.81 -7.03
N GLU A 90 3.74 -16.26 -5.92
CA GLU A 90 3.13 -17.29 -5.06
C GLU A 90 1.86 -16.71 -4.37
N PHE A 91 1.86 -15.40 -4.08
CA PHE A 91 0.72 -14.67 -3.56
C PHE A 91 0.35 -13.46 -4.43
N ASN A 92 -0.94 -13.15 -4.50
CA ASN A 92 -1.47 -12.03 -5.30
C ASN A 92 -1.23 -10.66 -4.66
N GLY A 93 -0.97 -10.62 -3.36
CA GLY A 93 -0.75 -9.39 -2.62
C GLY A 93 -0.31 -9.65 -1.19
N LEU A 94 0.17 -8.60 -0.54
CA LEU A 94 0.66 -8.63 0.83
C LEU A 94 -0.13 -7.64 1.69
N VAL A 95 -0.66 -8.13 2.81
CA VAL A 95 -1.30 -7.30 3.84
C VAL A 95 -0.43 -7.33 5.09
N THR A 96 -0.09 -6.16 5.63
CA THR A 96 0.78 -6.04 6.79
C THR A 96 0.04 -5.45 7.99
N GLY A 97 0.38 -5.94 9.19
CA GLY A 97 0.02 -5.30 10.45
C GLY A 97 0.98 -4.16 10.81
N PRO A 98 0.68 -3.40 11.87
CA PRO A 98 1.55 -2.34 12.35
C PRO A 98 2.84 -2.90 12.97
N ILE A 99 3.98 -2.28 12.65
CA ILE A 99 5.29 -2.58 13.23
C ILE A 99 5.78 -1.37 14.02
N ASN A 100 6.25 -1.61 15.24
CA ASN A 100 6.83 -0.56 16.07
C ASN A 100 8.27 -0.27 15.64
N LYS A 101 8.48 0.90 15.01
CA LYS A 101 9.79 1.31 14.46
C LYS A 101 10.88 1.41 15.53
N GLU A 102 10.54 1.92 16.71
CA GLU A 102 11.50 2.09 17.80
C GLU A 102 12.04 0.74 18.27
N LEU A 103 11.15 -0.24 18.46
CA LEU A 103 11.54 -1.59 18.87
C LEU A 103 12.38 -2.31 17.83
N MET A 104 12.03 -2.18 16.56
CA MET A 104 12.82 -2.74 15.46
C MET A 104 14.26 -2.20 15.48
N ASN A 105 14.41 -0.87 15.55
CA ASN A 105 15.73 -0.24 15.58
C ASN A 105 16.51 -0.56 16.86
N LYS A 106 15.88 -0.57 18.03
CA LYS A 106 16.49 -1.02 19.28
C LYS A 106 16.91 -2.49 19.25
N GLY A 107 16.16 -3.32 18.53
CA GLY A 107 16.48 -4.73 18.28
C GLY A 107 17.53 -4.98 17.19
N GLY A 108 18.20 -3.93 16.71
CA GLY A 108 19.29 -4.02 15.74
C GLY A 108 18.84 -4.14 14.27
N VAL A 109 17.55 -3.96 14.00
CA VAL A 109 16.99 -3.97 12.63
C VAL A 109 16.74 -2.55 12.17
N ALA A 110 17.49 -2.09 11.16
CA ALA A 110 17.28 -0.76 10.55
C ALA A 110 15.93 -0.73 9.82
N PHE A 111 14.89 -0.25 10.51
CA PHE A 111 13.52 -0.21 10.01
C PHE A 111 12.98 1.22 10.01
N GLN A 112 12.81 1.79 8.84
CA GLN A 112 12.22 3.11 8.65
C GLN A 112 10.69 3.03 8.44
N GLY A 113 10.22 1.96 7.80
CA GLY A 113 8.82 1.68 7.55
C GLY A 113 8.65 0.58 6.52
N HIS A 114 7.40 0.15 6.31
CA HIS A 114 7.07 -0.88 5.31
C HIS A 114 7.44 -0.44 3.89
N THR A 115 7.17 0.82 3.53
CA THR A 115 7.44 1.36 2.20
C THR A 115 8.91 1.28 1.84
N GLU A 116 9.81 1.63 2.77
CA GLU A 116 11.25 1.62 2.55
C GLU A 116 11.77 0.18 2.39
N VAL A 117 11.22 -0.78 3.15
CA VAL A 117 11.55 -2.20 2.97
C VAL A 117 11.07 -2.69 1.60
N LEU A 118 9.81 -2.43 1.24
CA LEU A 118 9.25 -2.79 -0.06
C LEU A 118 10.04 -2.20 -1.23
N THR A 119 10.48 -0.95 -1.11
CA THR A 119 11.29 -0.28 -2.15
C THR A 119 12.61 -0.99 -2.39
N ARG A 120 13.28 -1.48 -1.33
CA ARG A 120 14.52 -2.28 -1.45
C ARG A 120 14.31 -3.55 -2.28
N PHE A 121 13.17 -4.23 -2.09
CA PHE A 121 12.83 -5.45 -2.81
C PHE A 121 12.33 -5.19 -4.24
N ALA A 122 11.82 -4.01 -4.51
CA ALA A 122 11.26 -3.66 -5.83
C ALA A 122 12.34 -3.54 -6.94
N LYS A 123 13.64 -3.64 -6.63
CA LYS A 123 14.77 -3.67 -7.59
C LYS A 123 14.61 -2.59 -8.68
N ASP A 124 14.79 -1.35 -8.32
CA ASP A 124 14.68 -0.18 -9.22
C ASP A 124 13.27 0.15 -9.75
N LYS A 125 12.25 -0.54 -9.30
CA LYS A 125 10.88 -0.12 -9.56
C LYS A 125 10.49 0.98 -8.59
N ASN A 126 9.95 2.04 -9.14
CA ASN A 126 9.41 3.12 -8.32
C ASN A 126 8.16 2.64 -7.58
N VAL A 127 8.01 3.09 -6.35
CA VAL A 127 6.87 2.78 -5.48
C VAL A 127 5.96 3.98 -5.43
N LEU A 128 4.65 3.77 -5.53
CA LEU A 128 3.64 4.80 -5.41
C LEU A 128 2.75 4.49 -4.21
N MET A 129 2.70 5.39 -3.24
CA MET A 129 1.78 5.29 -2.12
C MET A 129 0.39 5.75 -2.56
N MET A 130 -0.62 4.93 -2.27
CA MET A 130 -2.01 5.23 -2.55
C MET A 130 -2.88 4.95 -1.33
N LEU A 131 -3.76 5.87 -1.00
CA LEU A 131 -4.85 5.68 -0.04
C LEU A 131 -6.10 5.31 -0.83
N ALA A 132 -6.76 4.23 -0.44
CA ALA A 132 -7.92 3.75 -1.18
C ALA A 132 -9.09 3.41 -0.25
N THR A 133 -10.28 3.70 -0.72
CA THR A 133 -11.56 3.22 -0.21
C THR A 133 -12.31 2.54 -1.37
N GLU A 134 -13.50 2.02 -1.13
CA GLU A 134 -14.34 1.45 -2.21
C GLU A 134 -14.62 2.46 -3.33
N ASP A 135 -14.82 3.74 -2.96
CA ASP A 135 -15.26 4.80 -3.88
C ASP A 135 -14.15 5.76 -4.32
N MET A 136 -12.98 5.74 -3.68
CA MET A 136 -11.97 6.77 -3.91
C MET A 136 -10.56 6.21 -3.78
N ARG A 137 -9.68 6.65 -4.69
CA ARG A 137 -8.24 6.37 -4.66
C ARG A 137 -7.46 7.67 -4.75
N VAL A 138 -6.53 7.88 -3.84
CA VAL A 138 -5.67 9.06 -3.80
C VAL A 138 -4.22 8.63 -3.80
N ALA A 139 -3.53 8.86 -4.90
CA ALA A 139 -2.11 8.60 -5.04
C ALA A 139 -1.28 9.82 -4.65
N LEU A 140 -0.16 9.61 -3.97
CA LEU A 140 0.66 10.67 -3.40
C LEU A 140 1.96 10.82 -4.22
N VAL A 141 2.23 12.03 -4.69
CA VAL A 141 3.48 12.34 -5.41
C VAL A 141 4.67 12.41 -4.44
N THR A 142 4.42 12.86 -3.21
CA THR A 142 5.44 12.99 -2.16
C THR A 142 4.96 12.32 -0.88
N THR A 143 5.90 11.67 -0.15
CA THR A 143 5.65 11.04 1.15
C THR A 143 6.83 11.28 2.08
N HIS A 144 6.55 11.51 3.37
CA HIS A 144 7.56 11.60 4.42
C HIS A 144 8.64 12.69 4.22
N VAL A 145 8.29 13.77 3.53
CA VAL A 145 9.14 14.97 3.36
C VAL A 145 8.53 16.16 4.11
N SER A 146 9.34 17.14 4.46
CA SER A 146 8.83 18.38 5.05
C SER A 146 7.99 19.17 4.04
N LEU A 147 7.02 19.98 4.51
CA LEU A 147 6.23 20.81 3.61
C LEU A 147 7.08 21.78 2.79
N ALA A 148 8.19 22.25 3.34
CA ALA A 148 9.11 23.15 2.64
C ALA A 148 9.82 22.47 1.46
N GLU A 149 10.00 21.16 1.49
CA GLU A 149 10.67 20.40 0.43
C GLU A 149 9.68 19.94 -0.66
N VAL A 150 8.37 19.94 -0.39
CA VAL A 150 7.35 19.46 -1.35
C VAL A 150 7.44 20.18 -2.70
N PRO A 151 7.54 21.52 -2.80
CA PRO A 151 7.61 22.21 -4.09
C PRO A 151 8.79 21.75 -4.96
N GLU A 152 9.95 21.47 -4.37
CA GLU A 152 11.14 20.99 -5.07
C GLU A 152 10.96 19.57 -5.63
N MET A 153 10.10 18.78 -5.01
CA MET A 153 9.76 17.42 -5.46
C MET A 153 8.75 17.40 -6.61
N ILE A 154 8.04 18.52 -6.86
CA ILE A 154 7.10 18.63 -7.98
C ILE A 154 7.87 18.87 -9.26
N THR A 155 8.51 17.83 -9.73
CA THR A 155 9.25 17.83 -10.98
C THR A 155 8.53 17.04 -12.07
N ARG A 156 8.79 17.39 -13.34
CA ARG A 156 8.25 16.64 -14.47
C ARG A 156 8.56 15.14 -14.38
N SER A 157 9.79 14.79 -13.99
CA SER A 157 10.21 13.40 -13.86
C SER A 157 9.42 12.63 -12.82
N ASN A 158 9.25 13.20 -11.61
CA ASN A 158 8.51 12.56 -10.54
C ASN A 158 7.02 12.39 -10.90
N LEU A 159 6.41 13.42 -11.49
CA LEU A 159 5.01 13.37 -11.93
C LEU A 159 4.80 12.31 -13.00
N VAL A 160 5.65 12.26 -14.05
CA VAL A 160 5.57 11.23 -15.10
C VAL A 160 5.67 9.83 -14.52
N ASN A 161 6.61 9.64 -13.60
CA ASN A 161 6.82 8.37 -12.95
C ASN A 161 5.59 7.93 -12.14
N CYS A 162 5.08 8.79 -11.26
CA CYS A 162 3.89 8.52 -10.45
C CYS A 162 2.66 8.22 -11.33
N LEU A 163 2.42 9.03 -12.36
CA LEU A 163 1.28 8.86 -13.26
C LEU A 163 1.38 7.60 -14.11
N THR A 164 2.59 7.20 -14.50
CA THR A 164 2.80 5.96 -15.25
C THR A 164 2.48 4.75 -14.38
N ILE A 165 3.02 4.70 -13.15
CA ILE A 165 2.72 3.62 -12.22
C ILE A 165 1.21 3.55 -11.94
N LEU A 166 0.60 4.70 -11.62
CA LEU A 166 -0.83 4.78 -11.31
C LEU A 166 -1.68 4.26 -12.47
N ARG A 167 -1.47 4.77 -13.70
CA ARG A 167 -2.20 4.32 -14.88
C ARG A 167 -2.06 2.83 -15.12
N ASP A 168 -0.83 2.33 -15.08
CA ASP A 168 -0.53 0.94 -15.42
C ASP A 168 -1.07 -0.02 -14.35
N ASP A 169 -0.99 0.35 -13.08
CA ASP A 169 -1.57 -0.44 -11.99
C ASP A 169 -3.10 -0.41 -12.01
N LEU A 170 -3.73 0.74 -12.27
CA LEU A 170 -5.19 0.81 -12.43
C LEU A 170 -5.68 -0.08 -13.58
N ARG A 171 -4.92 -0.16 -14.67
CA ARG A 171 -5.22 -1.05 -15.80
C ARG A 171 -5.05 -2.52 -15.47
N THR A 172 -3.96 -2.89 -14.84
CA THR A 172 -3.58 -4.30 -14.64
C THR A 172 -4.15 -4.90 -13.37
N LYS A 173 -4.21 -4.14 -12.27
CA LYS A 173 -4.64 -4.65 -10.96
C LYS A 173 -6.11 -4.34 -10.65
N TRP A 174 -6.66 -3.24 -11.17
CA TRP A 174 -8.07 -2.87 -11.01
C TRP A 174 -8.93 -3.09 -12.25
N ASN A 175 -8.31 -3.56 -13.36
CA ASN A 175 -8.99 -3.82 -14.64
C ASN A 175 -9.74 -2.59 -15.22
N ILE A 176 -9.24 -1.39 -14.95
CA ILE A 176 -9.78 -0.13 -15.46
C ILE A 176 -9.08 0.21 -16.78
N LYS A 177 -9.70 -0.08 -17.91
CA LYS A 177 -9.07 0.03 -19.23
C LYS A 177 -8.58 1.44 -19.58
N ASN A 178 -9.35 2.46 -19.22
CA ASN A 178 -9.04 3.87 -19.50
C ASN A 178 -9.21 4.70 -18.23
N PRO A 179 -8.25 4.63 -17.28
CA PRO A 179 -8.35 5.33 -16.01
C PRO A 179 -8.48 6.84 -16.21
N TYR A 180 -9.46 7.45 -15.55
CA TYR A 180 -9.63 8.91 -15.51
C TYR A 180 -9.01 9.46 -14.24
N ILE A 181 -7.92 10.20 -14.39
CA ILE A 181 -7.09 10.67 -13.28
C ILE A 181 -7.20 12.19 -13.16
N LYS A 182 -7.53 12.69 -11.98
CA LYS A 182 -7.43 14.11 -11.62
C LYS A 182 -6.12 14.38 -10.92
N ILE A 183 -5.36 15.36 -11.42
CA ILE A 183 -4.19 15.88 -10.72
C ILE A 183 -4.61 17.11 -9.93
N LEU A 184 -4.45 17.05 -8.62
CA LEU A 184 -4.71 18.16 -7.74
C LEU A 184 -3.57 19.18 -7.85
N GLY A 185 -3.92 20.48 -7.77
CA GLY A 185 -2.94 21.53 -7.68
C GLY A 185 -2.12 21.45 -6.40
N LEU A 186 -0.85 21.82 -6.49
CA LEU A 186 0.01 21.97 -5.32
C LEU A 186 -0.42 23.15 -4.46
N ASN A 187 -0.75 24.27 -5.12
CA ASN A 187 -1.06 25.51 -4.46
C ASN A 187 -2.59 25.69 -4.32
N PRO A 188 -3.06 26.53 -3.38
CA PRO A 188 -4.46 26.92 -3.29
C PRO A 188 -5.00 27.37 -4.66
N HIS A 189 -6.23 26.94 -4.99
CA HIS A 189 -6.89 27.23 -6.26
C HIS A 189 -6.06 26.86 -7.52
N ALA A 190 -5.22 25.83 -7.40
CA ALA A 190 -4.27 25.41 -8.45
C ALA A 190 -3.38 26.57 -8.93
N GLY A 191 -2.87 27.34 -7.97
CA GLY A 191 -1.95 28.45 -8.20
C GLY A 191 -2.57 29.74 -8.72
N ASP A 192 -3.89 29.82 -8.87
CA ASP A 192 -4.63 31.02 -9.33
C ASP A 192 -3.96 31.70 -10.55
N GLY A 193 -3.75 30.91 -11.61
CA GLY A 193 -3.10 31.39 -12.84
C GLY A 193 -1.61 31.70 -12.69
N GLY A 194 -0.97 31.33 -11.58
CA GLY A 194 0.45 31.56 -11.27
C GLY A 194 0.68 32.73 -10.30
N PHE A 195 -0.40 33.29 -9.72
CA PHE A 195 -0.27 34.33 -8.67
C PHE A 195 0.09 33.73 -7.31
N ILE A 196 -0.34 32.48 -7.07
CA ILE A 196 -0.06 31.73 -5.84
C ILE A 196 0.81 30.52 -6.20
N GLY A 197 2.12 30.71 -6.37
CA GLY A 197 3.03 29.66 -6.84
C GLY A 197 3.00 29.45 -8.36
N LYS A 198 4.01 28.82 -8.90
CA LYS A 198 4.20 28.65 -10.35
C LYS A 198 4.13 27.20 -10.79
N GLU A 199 4.26 26.27 -9.88
CA GLU A 199 4.39 24.84 -10.13
C GLU A 199 3.19 24.29 -10.92
N ASP A 200 1.98 24.75 -10.56
CA ASP A 200 0.75 24.35 -11.23
C ASP A 200 0.73 24.77 -12.69
N LYS A 201 1.13 26.03 -12.96
CA LYS A 201 1.13 26.63 -14.30
C LYS A 201 2.32 26.20 -15.15
N GLU A 202 3.52 26.15 -14.56
CA GLU A 202 4.77 25.95 -15.30
C GLU A 202 5.17 24.47 -15.41
N ILE A 203 4.70 23.60 -14.50
CA ILE A 203 5.06 22.19 -14.48
C ILE A 203 3.85 21.29 -14.73
N ILE A 204 2.79 21.38 -13.91
CA ILE A 204 1.68 20.43 -13.94
C ILE A 204 0.83 20.59 -15.20
N ALA A 205 0.36 21.80 -15.51
CA ALA A 205 -0.52 22.04 -16.66
C ALA A 205 0.11 21.66 -18.01
N PRO A 206 1.38 22.04 -18.30
CA PRO A 206 2.04 21.59 -19.53
C PRO A 206 2.20 20.07 -19.61
N LEU A 207 2.52 19.41 -18.47
CA LEU A 207 2.65 17.97 -18.42
C LEU A 207 1.33 17.25 -18.71
N VAL A 208 0.22 17.70 -18.13
CA VAL A 208 -1.13 17.15 -18.43
C VAL A 208 -1.42 17.22 -19.92
N SER A 209 -1.16 18.36 -20.54
CA SER A 209 -1.34 18.55 -21.99
C SER A 209 -0.48 17.64 -22.84
N GLU A 210 0.74 17.37 -22.41
CA GLU A 210 1.67 16.46 -23.09
C GLU A 210 1.21 14.99 -22.96
N LEU A 211 0.88 14.56 -21.75
CA LEU A 211 0.55 13.16 -21.46
C LEU A 211 -0.77 12.75 -22.10
N ASN A 212 -1.75 13.64 -22.19
CA ASN A 212 -3.01 13.37 -22.91
C ASN A 212 -2.81 13.10 -24.41
N LYS A 213 -1.67 13.48 -24.99
CA LYS A 213 -1.29 13.10 -26.35
C LYS A 213 -0.65 11.70 -26.43
N LYS A 214 -0.41 11.06 -25.28
CA LYS A 214 0.32 9.79 -25.12
C LYS A 214 -0.50 8.72 -24.37
N ASP A 215 -1.77 8.60 -24.69
CA ASP A 215 -2.64 7.57 -24.08
C ASP A 215 -2.82 7.69 -22.55
N PHE A 216 -2.88 8.92 -22.05
CA PHE A 216 -3.36 9.22 -20.71
C PHE A 216 -4.73 9.91 -20.80
N ASN A 217 -5.55 9.71 -19.78
CA ASN A 217 -6.83 10.38 -19.60
C ASN A 217 -6.78 11.17 -18.30
N ILE A 218 -6.18 12.36 -18.36
CA ILE A 218 -5.82 13.14 -17.19
C ILE A 218 -6.44 14.54 -17.30
N VAL A 219 -6.93 15.06 -16.19
CA VAL A 219 -7.35 16.45 -16.06
C VAL A 219 -6.61 17.12 -14.90
N GLY A 220 -6.29 18.38 -15.03
CA GLY A 220 -5.63 19.16 -13.98
C GLY A 220 -4.65 20.21 -14.50
N PRO A 221 -4.00 20.98 -13.60
CA PRO A 221 -4.24 20.94 -12.15
C PRO A 221 -5.64 21.43 -11.79
N VAL A 222 -6.34 20.70 -10.91
CA VAL A 222 -7.63 21.12 -10.36
C VAL A 222 -7.48 21.57 -8.92
N SER A 223 -8.34 22.49 -8.47
CA SER A 223 -8.32 22.97 -7.10
C SER A 223 -8.67 21.83 -6.13
N ALA A 224 -7.80 21.58 -5.13
CA ALA A 224 -7.95 20.47 -4.19
C ALA A 224 -9.19 20.62 -3.28
N ASP A 225 -9.58 21.84 -2.95
CA ASP A 225 -10.75 22.14 -2.12
C ASP A 225 -12.09 21.79 -2.79
N THR A 226 -12.13 21.74 -4.12
CA THR A 226 -13.34 21.39 -4.88
C THR A 226 -13.29 20.03 -5.57
N ALA A 227 -12.10 19.43 -5.67
CA ALA A 227 -11.88 18.22 -6.45
C ALA A 227 -12.69 16.99 -5.97
N PHE A 228 -13.01 16.95 -4.67
CA PHE A 228 -13.74 15.82 -4.05
C PHE A 228 -15.25 16.07 -3.92
N ILE A 229 -15.76 17.17 -4.44
CA ILE A 229 -17.19 17.49 -4.38
C ILE A 229 -17.90 16.82 -5.55
N LYS A 230 -18.64 15.73 -5.28
CA LYS A 230 -19.38 14.92 -6.28
C LYS A 230 -20.34 15.75 -7.16
N LYS A 231 -20.78 16.93 -6.68
CA LYS A 231 -21.77 17.77 -7.38
C LYS A 231 -21.22 18.52 -8.60
N TYR A 232 -19.89 18.66 -8.69
CA TYR A 232 -19.26 19.47 -9.76
C TYR A 232 -18.61 18.62 -10.85
N ASP A 233 -18.75 17.30 -10.78
CA ASP A 233 -18.14 16.42 -11.75
C ASP A 233 -19.05 15.23 -12.05
N ASP A 234 -19.58 15.21 -13.28
CA ASP A 234 -20.40 14.11 -13.77
C ASP A 234 -19.56 12.88 -14.18
N GLN A 235 -18.23 13.00 -14.22
CA GLN A 235 -17.33 11.90 -14.52
C GLN A 235 -16.79 11.26 -13.25
N ARG A 236 -16.96 9.95 -13.15
CA ARG A 236 -16.34 9.15 -12.09
C ARG A 236 -14.81 9.19 -12.27
N VAL A 237 -14.10 9.62 -11.24
CA VAL A 237 -12.63 9.51 -11.15
C VAL A 237 -12.27 8.13 -10.63
N ASP A 238 -11.29 7.49 -11.24
CA ASP A 238 -10.85 6.13 -10.94
C ASP A 238 -9.75 6.03 -9.88
#